data_b311aa42993c7f3bf9bf05be41e0f0b5
#
_entry.id   b311aa42993c7f3bf9bf05be41e0f0b5
#
_cell.length_a   1.000
_cell.length_b   1.000
_cell.length_c   1.000
_cell.angle_alpha   90.00
_cell.angle_beta   90.00
_cell.angle_gamma   90.00
#
_symmetry.space_group_name_H-M   'P 1'
#
loop_
_entity.id
_entity.type
_entity.pdbx_description
1 polymer ?
#
loop_
_entity_poly.entity_id
_entity_poly.type
_entity_poly.pdbx_seq_one_letter_code
_entity_poly.pdbx_strand_id
1 'polypeptide(L)'
;MSYNINSPEKHLSEISIRSFRAVDDLESCMRFREGHLGVLEAFGFKLTSSTEDWMFDPGTHVVIIESTDRKITYGGSRLQLLGSKLELPIQSAIGEDVSNLDEYLTSRKGPVAELCGLWNSVAVAGLGIGSVYSIRSAIALGGLLGYNEMIALCSAFTYRISHKYGFRLVESLGEGGKIFYAGANQYAHITHQPDILNLIDSDEIERFKINEIRLNPVLRIDEIIGDGLTSIHYQIET
;
A
#
# COMPACT_ATOMS: atom_id res chain seq x y z
N MET A 1 -3.97 7.79 25.70
CA MET A 1 -4.80 8.82 25.04
C MET A 1 -6.06 8.14 24.54
N SER A 2 -7.25 8.58 24.98
CA SER A 2 -8.51 7.99 24.51
C SER A 2 -8.74 8.44 23.07
N TYR A 3 -8.71 7.52 22.13
CA TYR A 3 -9.15 7.77 20.75
C TYR A 3 -10.65 8.09 20.80
N ASN A 4 -10.96 9.33 20.52
CA ASN A 4 -12.34 9.77 20.37
C ASN A 4 -12.87 9.13 19.07
N ILE A 5 -13.71 8.09 19.18
CA ILE A 5 -14.40 7.45 18.05
C ILE A 5 -15.52 8.42 17.64
N ASN A 6 -15.14 9.53 17.02
CA ASN A 6 -16.09 10.38 16.32
C ASN A 6 -16.62 9.61 15.11
N SER A 7 -17.88 9.84 14.76
CA SER A 7 -18.44 9.31 13.51
C SER A 7 -17.51 9.65 12.36
N PRO A 8 -17.30 8.72 11.39
CA PRO A 8 -16.39 8.96 10.28
C PRO A 8 -16.75 10.25 9.56
N GLU A 9 -15.75 11.05 9.22
CA GLU A 9 -15.95 12.27 8.44
C GLU A 9 -16.55 11.88 7.09
N LYS A 10 -17.62 12.55 6.70
CA LYS A 10 -18.28 12.29 5.41
C LYS A 10 -17.55 12.97 4.25
N HIS A 11 -16.68 13.92 4.55
CA HIS A 11 -15.97 14.72 3.56
C HIS A 11 -14.71 15.35 4.18
N LEU A 12 -13.63 15.34 3.40
CA LEU A 12 -12.42 16.12 3.66
C LEU A 12 -12.26 17.15 2.54
N SER A 13 -12.09 18.42 2.88
CA SER A 13 -11.90 19.49 1.88
C SER A 13 -10.56 19.37 1.15
N GLU A 14 -9.52 18.88 1.85
CA GLU A 14 -8.19 18.70 1.26
C GLU A 14 -7.41 17.58 1.95
N ILE A 15 -6.53 16.94 1.21
CA ILE A 15 -5.56 15.93 1.68
C ILE A 15 -4.22 16.12 0.98
N SER A 16 -3.14 15.70 1.66
CA SER A 16 -1.81 15.58 1.09
C SER A 16 -1.44 14.12 0.94
N ILE A 17 -0.88 13.75 -0.21
CA ILE A 17 -0.34 12.41 -0.50
C ILE A 17 1.10 12.61 -0.90
N ARG A 18 2.01 12.07 -0.11
CA ARG A 18 3.44 12.16 -0.43
C ARG A 18 4.12 10.82 -0.29
N SER A 19 5.20 10.66 -1.01
CA SER A 19 6.11 9.54 -0.85
C SER A 19 7.49 10.00 -0.41
N PHE A 20 8.20 9.09 0.22
CA PHE A 20 9.59 9.31 0.64
C PHE A 20 10.25 7.96 0.89
N ARG A 21 11.57 7.93 0.78
CA ARG A 21 12.35 6.78 1.19
C ARG A 21 12.38 6.71 2.73
N ALA A 22 12.13 5.53 3.30
CA ALA A 22 11.94 5.37 4.75
C ALA A 22 13.11 5.93 5.58
N VAL A 23 14.33 5.76 5.10
CA VAL A 23 15.55 6.22 5.79
C VAL A 23 15.68 7.76 5.85
N ASP A 24 14.94 8.49 5.03
CA ASP A 24 15.05 9.95 4.92
C ASP A 24 14.04 10.71 5.79
N ASP A 25 12.96 10.06 6.26
CA ASP A 25 11.93 10.70 7.09
C ASP A 25 11.39 9.72 8.17
N LEU A 26 12.24 9.50 9.18
CA LEU A 26 11.91 8.58 10.27
C LEU A 26 10.69 9.03 11.08
N GLU A 27 10.48 10.34 11.24
CA GLU A 27 9.35 10.88 11.98
C GLU A 27 8.02 10.50 11.29
N SER A 28 7.95 10.64 9.97
CA SER A 28 6.77 10.22 9.20
C SER A 28 6.60 8.70 9.18
N CYS A 29 7.69 7.93 9.18
CA CYS A 29 7.63 6.47 9.36
C CYS A 29 6.99 6.09 10.69
N MET A 30 7.32 6.77 11.78
CA MET A 30 6.72 6.52 13.09
C MET A 30 5.22 6.85 13.09
N ARG A 31 4.80 7.99 12.53
CA ARG A 31 3.37 8.32 12.40
C ARG A 31 2.61 7.31 11.56
N PHE A 32 3.20 6.88 10.44
CA PHE A 32 2.63 5.82 9.60
C PHE A 32 2.44 4.53 10.39
N ARG A 33 3.46 4.10 11.13
CA ARG A 33 3.44 2.88 11.94
C ARG A 33 2.39 2.96 13.04
N GLU A 34 2.33 4.05 13.79
CA GLU A 34 1.34 4.25 14.86
C GLU A 34 -0.09 4.15 14.32
N GLY A 35 -0.38 4.81 13.19
CA GLY A 35 -1.68 4.73 12.54
C GLY A 35 -2.03 3.32 12.07
N HIS A 36 -1.09 2.63 11.45
CA HIS A 36 -1.28 1.24 11.01
C HIS A 36 -1.53 0.29 12.19
N LEU A 37 -0.72 0.38 13.25
CA LEU A 37 -0.89 -0.41 14.46
C LEU A 37 -2.26 -0.18 15.10
N GLY A 38 -2.66 1.07 15.25
CA GLY A 38 -3.94 1.41 15.85
C GLY A 38 -5.13 0.83 15.08
N VAL A 39 -5.04 0.77 13.75
CA VAL A 39 -6.07 0.11 12.93
C VAL A 39 -6.06 -1.40 13.12
N LEU A 40 -4.90 -2.04 13.10
CA LEU A 40 -4.79 -3.48 13.31
C LEU A 40 -5.31 -3.91 14.69
N GLU A 41 -4.95 -3.19 15.74
CA GLU A 41 -5.46 -3.42 17.10
C GLU A 41 -6.99 -3.26 17.17
N ALA A 42 -7.55 -2.23 16.53
CA ALA A 42 -9.00 -2.01 16.48
C ALA A 42 -9.76 -3.17 15.82
N PHE A 43 -9.13 -3.86 14.86
CA PHE A 43 -9.67 -5.06 14.22
C PHE A 43 -9.26 -6.38 14.89
N GLY A 44 -8.52 -6.33 16.01
CA GLY A 44 -8.09 -7.52 16.75
C GLY A 44 -6.96 -8.31 16.10
N PHE A 45 -6.25 -7.72 15.14
CA PHE A 45 -5.10 -8.35 14.50
C PHE A 45 -3.85 -8.25 15.38
N LYS A 46 -3.14 -9.37 15.48
CA LYS A 46 -1.80 -9.39 16.08
C LYS A 46 -0.77 -9.30 14.96
N LEU A 47 0.09 -8.29 15.03
CA LEU A 47 1.24 -8.22 14.14
C LEU A 47 2.21 -9.36 14.43
N THR A 48 2.43 -10.22 13.46
CA THR A 48 3.39 -11.32 13.55
C THR A 48 4.73 -10.99 12.86
N SER A 49 4.79 -10.00 11.98
CA SER A 49 5.95 -9.73 11.11
C SER A 49 6.42 -8.28 11.05
N SER A 50 5.86 -7.37 11.86
CA SER A 50 6.26 -5.95 11.77
C SER A 50 7.37 -5.62 12.76
N THR A 51 8.60 -5.88 12.35
CA THR A 51 9.76 -5.24 12.99
C THR A 51 9.80 -3.75 12.60
N GLU A 52 10.56 -2.94 13.35
CA GLU A 52 10.78 -1.52 12.99
C GLU A 52 11.89 -1.37 11.93
N ASP A 53 12.57 -2.46 11.58
CA ASP A 53 13.76 -2.49 10.75
C ASP A 53 13.54 -1.91 9.34
N TRP A 54 12.31 -2.01 8.82
CA TRP A 54 11.97 -1.44 7.52
C TRP A 54 12.19 0.06 7.42
N MET A 55 12.16 0.79 8.56
CA MET A 55 12.44 2.23 8.61
C MET A 55 13.89 2.56 8.29
N PHE A 56 14.78 1.57 8.43
CA PHE A 56 16.21 1.68 8.20
C PHE A 56 16.68 0.94 6.94
N ASP A 57 15.72 0.45 6.14
CA ASP A 57 16.01 -0.19 4.86
C ASP A 57 15.92 0.82 3.72
N PRO A 58 17.02 1.09 2.99
CA PRO A 58 17.02 2.03 1.87
C PRO A 58 16.18 1.57 0.68
N GLY A 59 15.81 0.29 0.62
CA GLY A 59 14.88 -0.27 -0.38
C GLY A 59 13.41 -0.11 -0.03
N THR A 60 13.09 0.52 1.11
CA THR A 60 11.73 0.76 1.54
C THR A 60 11.30 2.21 1.28
N HIS A 61 10.17 2.36 0.60
CA HIS A 61 9.52 3.65 0.38
C HIS A 61 8.14 3.66 1.04
N VAL A 62 7.73 4.81 1.53
CA VAL A 62 6.44 5.01 2.19
C VAL A 62 5.59 5.95 1.34
N VAL A 63 4.32 5.61 1.15
CA VAL A 63 3.28 6.52 0.71
C VAL A 63 2.42 6.82 1.91
N ILE A 64 2.35 8.09 2.31
CA ILE A 64 1.54 8.56 3.44
C ILE A 64 0.45 9.51 2.94
N ILE A 65 -0.75 9.37 3.49
CA ILE A 65 -1.89 10.24 3.21
C ILE A 65 -2.24 10.94 4.52
N GLU A 66 -2.16 12.26 4.50
CA GLU A 66 -2.23 13.06 5.72
C GLU A 66 -2.96 14.39 5.49
N SER A 67 -3.29 15.11 6.57
CA SER A 67 -3.73 16.49 6.49
C SER A 67 -2.62 17.37 5.92
N THR A 68 -2.97 18.47 5.27
CA THR A 68 -2.00 19.40 4.65
C THR A 68 -1.02 20.02 5.66
N ASP A 69 -1.39 20.11 6.93
CA ASP A 69 -0.51 20.53 8.04
C ASP A 69 0.29 19.35 8.66
N ARG A 70 0.16 18.13 8.12
CA ARG A 70 0.86 16.90 8.53
C ARG A 70 0.58 16.41 9.94
N LYS A 71 -0.49 16.90 10.60
CA LYS A 71 -0.79 16.51 11.99
C LYS A 71 -1.63 15.23 12.08
N ILE A 72 -2.43 14.94 11.05
CA ILE A 72 -3.34 13.79 11.03
C ILE A 72 -2.92 12.88 9.88
N THR A 73 -2.68 11.61 10.16
CA THR A 73 -2.43 10.59 9.15
C THR A 73 -3.72 9.81 8.89
N TYR A 74 -4.17 9.82 7.64
CA TYR A 74 -5.40 9.16 7.21
C TYR A 74 -5.19 7.74 6.70
N GLY A 75 -3.97 7.41 6.26
CA GLY A 75 -3.66 6.09 5.74
C GLY A 75 -2.34 6.07 4.99
N GLY A 76 -2.09 4.97 4.29
CA GLY A 76 -0.90 4.84 3.47
C GLY A 76 -0.55 3.41 3.14
N SER A 77 0.61 3.23 2.53
CA SER A 77 1.22 1.95 2.20
C SER A 77 2.74 2.05 2.14
N ARG A 78 3.40 0.90 2.04
CA ARG A 78 4.85 0.81 1.80
C ARG A 78 5.12 0.03 0.53
N LEU A 79 6.21 0.38 -0.13
CA LEU A 79 6.85 -0.43 -1.16
C LEU A 79 8.19 -0.91 -0.61
N GLN A 80 8.43 -2.20 -0.64
CA GLN A 80 9.71 -2.79 -0.26
C GLN A 80 10.29 -3.55 -1.43
N LEU A 81 11.51 -3.20 -1.82
CA LEU A 81 12.20 -3.79 -2.98
C LEU A 81 12.70 -5.19 -2.65
N LEU A 82 12.42 -6.17 -3.50
CA LEU A 82 12.98 -7.51 -3.42
C LEU A 82 14.52 -7.44 -3.59
N GLY A 83 15.23 -8.11 -2.70
CA GLY A 83 16.70 -8.10 -2.70
C GLY A 83 17.31 -6.85 -2.07
N SER A 84 16.53 -6.02 -1.38
CA SER A 84 17.05 -4.99 -0.49
C SER A 84 17.71 -5.62 0.75
N LYS A 85 17.97 -4.83 1.78
CA LYS A 85 18.62 -5.32 3.01
C LYS A 85 17.76 -6.32 3.79
N LEU A 86 16.44 -6.20 3.67
CA LEU A 86 15.47 -7.04 4.39
C LEU A 86 14.73 -7.97 3.44
N GLU A 87 14.29 -9.12 3.95
CA GLU A 87 13.30 -9.95 3.30
C GLU A 87 11.98 -9.21 3.13
N LEU A 88 11.22 -9.55 2.09
CA LEU A 88 9.89 -8.99 1.92
C LEU A 88 8.96 -9.42 3.05
N PRO A 89 8.04 -8.56 3.51
CA PRO A 89 7.03 -8.92 4.50
C PRO A 89 6.26 -10.20 4.16
N ILE A 90 5.97 -10.46 2.89
CA ILE A 90 5.30 -11.69 2.46
C ILE A 90 6.16 -12.93 2.73
N GLN A 91 7.48 -12.87 2.57
CA GLN A 91 8.39 -13.98 2.87
C GLN A 91 8.36 -14.32 4.37
N SER A 92 8.46 -13.30 5.22
CA SER A 92 8.36 -13.49 6.68
C SER A 92 6.96 -13.94 7.14
N ALA A 93 5.91 -13.55 6.41
CA ALA A 93 4.53 -13.86 6.82
C ALA A 93 4.07 -15.26 6.43
N ILE A 94 4.48 -15.77 5.27
CA ILE A 94 3.97 -17.04 4.70
C ILE A 94 5.05 -17.92 4.05
N GLY A 95 6.33 -17.56 4.13
CA GLY A 95 7.41 -18.30 3.47
C GLY A 95 7.54 -19.74 3.99
N GLU A 96 7.28 -20.00 5.27
CA GLU A 96 7.28 -21.35 5.83
C GLU A 96 6.12 -22.21 5.32
N ASP A 97 4.97 -21.59 5.02
CA ASP A 97 3.75 -22.27 4.59
C ASP A 97 3.65 -22.42 3.07
N VAL A 98 4.37 -21.57 2.30
CA VAL A 98 4.37 -21.55 0.83
C VAL A 98 5.78 -21.80 0.32
N SER A 99 6.17 -23.07 0.27
CA SER A 99 7.56 -23.52 0.01
C SER A 99 8.15 -23.06 -1.34
N ASN A 100 7.32 -22.75 -2.32
CA ASN A 100 7.75 -22.26 -3.66
C ASN A 100 7.68 -20.74 -3.81
N LEU A 101 7.47 -19.98 -2.71
CA LEU A 101 7.40 -18.52 -2.75
C LEU A 101 8.72 -17.89 -3.21
N ASP A 102 9.85 -18.32 -2.63
CA ASP A 102 11.17 -17.78 -2.97
C ASP A 102 11.56 -18.09 -4.43
N GLU A 103 11.26 -19.30 -4.90
CA GLU A 103 11.45 -19.66 -6.31
C GLU A 103 10.62 -18.76 -7.22
N TYR A 104 9.36 -18.53 -6.85
CA TYR A 104 8.48 -17.62 -7.58
C TYR A 104 9.07 -16.21 -7.65
N LEU A 105 9.47 -15.63 -6.52
CA LEU A 105 10.03 -14.29 -6.44
C LEU A 105 11.34 -14.15 -7.26
N THR A 106 12.26 -15.09 -7.10
CA THR A 106 13.56 -15.06 -7.77
C THR A 106 13.49 -15.36 -9.28
N SER A 107 12.39 -15.97 -9.74
CA SER A 107 12.16 -16.22 -11.17
C SER A 107 11.75 -14.96 -11.96
N ARG A 108 11.48 -13.84 -11.29
CA ARG A 108 11.08 -12.58 -11.93
C ARG A 108 12.25 -11.93 -12.66
N LYS A 109 11.97 -11.28 -13.80
CA LYS A 109 13.02 -10.77 -14.71
C LYS A 109 13.41 -9.30 -14.48
N GLY A 110 12.78 -8.62 -13.54
CA GLY A 110 13.02 -7.20 -13.29
C GLY A 110 12.95 -6.85 -11.80
N PRO A 111 13.12 -5.59 -11.46
CA PRO A 111 12.91 -5.13 -10.10
C PRO A 111 11.47 -5.36 -9.66
N VAL A 112 11.29 -6.14 -8.59
CA VAL A 112 9.99 -6.45 -7.97
C VAL A 112 9.90 -5.75 -6.63
N ALA A 113 8.77 -5.16 -6.33
CA ALA A 113 8.49 -4.63 -5.01
C ALA A 113 7.26 -5.31 -4.39
N GLU A 114 7.24 -5.40 -3.07
CA GLU A 114 6.02 -5.73 -2.34
C GLU A 114 5.26 -4.46 -1.98
N LEU A 115 3.99 -4.40 -2.36
CA LEU A 115 3.04 -3.43 -1.83
C LEU A 115 2.47 -3.98 -0.51
N CYS A 116 2.90 -3.42 0.60
CA CYS A 116 2.58 -3.90 1.94
C CYS A 116 2.16 -2.78 2.89
N GLY A 117 1.71 -3.14 4.08
CA GLY A 117 1.33 -2.18 5.12
C GLY A 117 0.22 -1.21 4.69
N LEU A 118 -0.68 -1.63 3.81
CA LEU A 118 -1.82 -0.82 3.37
C LEU A 118 -2.84 -0.68 4.50
N TRP A 119 -3.16 0.55 4.85
CA TRP A 119 -4.13 0.83 5.89
C TRP A 119 -4.94 2.11 5.65
N ASN A 120 -6.08 2.20 6.29
CA ASN A 120 -6.99 3.33 6.24
C ASN A 120 -7.50 3.65 7.64
N SER A 121 -7.36 4.88 8.06
CA SER A 121 -7.86 5.34 9.35
C SER A 121 -9.38 5.19 9.46
N VAL A 122 -9.85 4.89 10.67
CA VAL A 122 -11.29 4.84 10.98
C VAL A 122 -11.96 6.18 10.70
N ALA A 123 -11.25 7.29 10.89
CA ALA A 123 -11.77 8.65 10.66
C ALA A 123 -12.24 8.87 9.20
N VAL A 124 -11.63 8.18 8.24
CA VAL A 124 -11.95 8.29 6.80
C VAL A 124 -12.51 6.98 6.24
N ALA A 125 -13.07 6.14 7.11
CA ALA A 125 -13.66 4.88 6.69
C ALA A 125 -14.81 5.11 5.68
N GLY A 126 -14.81 4.31 4.62
CA GLY A 126 -15.80 4.43 3.54
C GLY A 126 -15.43 5.42 2.43
N LEU A 127 -14.49 6.34 2.65
CA LEU A 127 -14.05 7.28 1.62
C LEU A 127 -13.01 6.69 0.64
N GLY A 128 -12.45 5.52 0.93
CA GLY A 128 -11.45 4.88 0.08
C GLY A 128 -10.06 5.56 0.10
N ILE A 129 -9.88 6.58 0.94
CA ILE A 129 -8.67 7.41 0.96
C ILE A 129 -7.41 6.56 1.18
N GLY A 130 -7.35 5.78 2.25
CA GLY A 130 -6.17 4.97 2.56
C GLY A 130 -5.97 3.75 1.65
N SER A 131 -6.97 3.34 0.88
CA SER A 131 -6.85 2.18 -0.02
C SER A 131 -6.70 2.58 -1.48
N VAL A 132 -7.69 3.26 -2.06
CA VAL A 132 -7.70 3.62 -3.48
C VAL A 132 -6.52 4.54 -3.82
N TYR A 133 -6.38 5.63 -3.08
CA TYR A 133 -5.33 6.64 -3.35
C TYR A 133 -3.94 6.12 -2.98
N SER A 134 -3.84 5.30 -1.94
CA SER A 134 -2.55 4.72 -1.56
C SER A 134 -2.04 3.71 -2.59
N ILE A 135 -2.89 2.80 -3.10
CA ILE A 135 -2.50 1.86 -4.16
C ILE A 135 -2.11 2.61 -5.43
N ARG A 136 -2.93 3.59 -5.85
CA ARG A 136 -2.65 4.43 -7.02
C ARG A 136 -1.28 5.11 -6.93
N SER A 137 -1.02 5.76 -5.80
CA SER A 137 0.24 6.47 -5.56
C SER A 137 1.44 5.53 -5.45
N ALA A 138 1.27 4.37 -4.82
CA ALA A 138 2.32 3.36 -4.71
C ALA A 138 2.72 2.80 -6.09
N ILE A 139 1.73 2.53 -6.97
CA ILE A 139 2.01 2.08 -8.34
C ILE A 139 2.68 3.19 -9.16
N ALA A 140 2.24 4.44 -8.99
CA ALA A 140 2.90 5.57 -9.64
C ALA A 140 4.36 5.69 -9.20
N LEU A 141 4.60 5.66 -7.89
CA LEU A 141 5.95 5.68 -7.31
C LEU A 141 6.81 4.52 -7.80
N GLY A 142 6.29 3.29 -7.79
CA GLY A 142 7.02 2.12 -8.28
C GLY A 142 7.48 2.27 -9.73
N GLY A 143 6.62 2.84 -10.59
CA GLY A 143 7.01 3.16 -11.97
C GLY A 143 8.11 4.22 -12.07
N LEU A 144 8.08 5.26 -11.22
CA LEU A 144 9.12 6.28 -11.15
C LEU A 144 10.45 5.73 -10.62
N LEU A 145 10.40 4.74 -9.72
CA LEU A 145 11.56 4.01 -9.20
C LEU A 145 12.10 2.95 -10.20
N GLY A 146 11.43 2.75 -11.32
CA GLY A 146 11.82 1.76 -12.32
C GLY A 146 11.50 0.32 -11.94
N TYR A 147 10.55 0.10 -11.04
CA TYR A 147 10.06 -1.25 -10.74
C TYR A 147 9.18 -1.75 -11.90
N ASN A 148 9.27 -3.06 -12.17
CA ASN A 148 8.50 -3.69 -13.25
C ASN A 148 7.22 -4.33 -12.74
N GLU A 149 7.30 -4.95 -11.57
CA GLU A 149 6.28 -5.84 -11.03
C GLU A 149 6.02 -5.52 -9.56
N MET A 150 4.79 -5.77 -9.10
CA MET A 150 4.45 -5.68 -7.69
C MET A 150 3.76 -6.94 -7.21
N ILE A 151 4.17 -7.44 -6.03
CA ILE A 151 3.48 -8.51 -5.31
C ILE A 151 2.81 -7.92 -4.06
N ALA A 152 1.73 -8.54 -3.60
CA ALA A 152 1.08 -8.17 -2.35
C ALA A 152 0.41 -9.36 -1.68
N LEU A 153 0.47 -9.41 -0.35
CA LEU A 153 -0.36 -10.27 0.48
C LEU A 153 -1.49 -9.44 1.06
N CYS A 154 -2.73 -9.78 0.78
CA CYS A 154 -3.84 -8.92 1.15
C CYS A 154 -5.12 -9.68 1.53
N SER A 155 -6.05 -9.00 2.22
CA SER A 155 -7.38 -9.52 2.51
C SER A 155 -8.24 -9.63 1.24
N ALA A 156 -9.31 -10.41 1.31
CA ALA A 156 -10.30 -10.49 0.21
C ALA A 156 -10.92 -9.13 -0.14
N PHE A 157 -11.05 -8.25 0.84
CA PHE A 157 -11.55 -6.89 0.62
C PHE A 157 -10.54 -6.06 -0.18
N THR A 158 -9.28 -6.07 0.23
CA THR A 158 -8.21 -5.35 -0.46
C THR A 158 -7.98 -5.90 -1.87
N TYR A 159 -8.07 -7.22 -2.05
CA TYR A 159 -7.98 -7.85 -3.38
C TYR A 159 -9.04 -7.31 -4.36
N ARG A 160 -10.29 -7.13 -3.92
CA ARG A 160 -11.33 -6.55 -4.78
C ARG A 160 -11.01 -5.14 -5.25
N ILE A 161 -10.32 -4.36 -4.41
CA ILE A 161 -9.87 -3.01 -4.77
C ILE A 161 -8.67 -3.11 -5.71
N SER A 162 -7.63 -3.88 -5.35
CA SER A 162 -6.37 -3.98 -6.09
C SER A 162 -6.56 -4.60 -7.48
N HIS A 163 -7.61 -5.40 -7.68
CA HIS A 163 -7.96 -5.95 -8.99
C HIS A 163 -8.15 -4.88 -10.07
N LYS A 164 -8.66 -3.68 -9.71
CA LYS A 164 -8.79 -2.55 -10.63
C LYS A 164 -7.44 -2.02 -11.13
N TYR A 165 -6.39 -2.29 -10.40
CA TYR A 165 -5.01 -1.90 -10.71
C TYR A 165 -4.22 -3.01 -11.41
N GLY A 166 -4.89 -4.08 -11.85
CA GLY A 166 -4.27 -5.19 -12.56
C GLY A 166 -3.68 -6.28 -11.66
N PHE A 167 -3.85 -6.22 -10.34
CA PHE A 167 -3.44 -7.32 -9.48
C PHE A 167 -4.31 -8.56 -9.71
N ARG A 168 -3.67 -9.71 -9.85
CA ARG A 168 -4.31 -11.02 -10.04
C ARG A 168 -3.76 -12.01 -9.02
N LEU A 169 -4.55 -13.05 -8.72
CA LEU A 169 -4.09 -14.15 -7.87
C LEU A 169 -2.91 -14.87 -8.50
N VAL A 170 -1.92 -15.22 -7.70
CA VAL A 170 -0.83 -16.11 -8.10
C VAL A 170 -1.25 -17.54 -7.82
N GLU A 171 -2.01 -18.13 -8.73
CA GLU A 171 -2.63 -19.45 -8.55
C GLU A 171 -1.63 -20.58 -8.28
N SER A 172 -0.37 -20.41 -8.65
CA SER A 172 0.71 -21.37 -8.40
C SER A 172 1.24 -21.35 -6.95
N LEU A 173 0.85 -20.38 -6.14
CA LEU A 173 1.24 -20.24 -4.75
C LEU A 173 0.08 -20.57 -3.81
N GLY A 174 0.37 -21.28 -2.71
CA GLY A 174 -0.64 -21.68 -1.73
C GLY A 174 -1.77 -22.51 -2.36
N GLU A 175 -2.99 -22.27 -1.92
CA GLU A 175 -4.21 -22.93 -2.44
C GLU A 175 -4.85 -22.04 -3.51
N GLY A 176 -4.34 -22.08 -4.75
CA GLY A 176 -4.86 -21.27 -5.85
C GLY A 176 -4.74 -19.76 -5.59
N GLY A 177 -3.59 -19.29 -5.10
CA GLY A 177 -3.32 -17.90 -4.76
C GLY A 177 -3.84 -17.48 -3.40
N LYS A 178 -4.20 -18.41 -2.52
CA LYS A 178 -4.73 -18.13 -1.19
C LYS A 178 -4.00 -18.94 -0.13
N ILE A 179 -3.97 -18.38 1.07
CA ILE A 179 -3.42 -19.04 2.25
C ILE A 179 -4.26 -18.68 3.48
N PHE A 180 -4.49 -19.65 4.36
CA PHE A 180 -5.11 -19.34 5.65
C PHE A 180 -4.09 -18.65 6.55
N TYR A 181 -4.29 -17.37 6.81
CA TYR A 181 -3.41 -16.56 7.65
C TYR A 181 -3.90 -16.57 9.10
N ALA A 182 -3.23 -17.38 9.92
CA ALA A 182 -3.64 -17.63 11.31
C ALA A 182 -3.64 -16.34 12.16
N GLY A 183 -2.72 -15.41 11.93
CA GLY A 183 -2.64 -14.14 12.64
C GLY A 183 -3.87 -13.26 12.48
N ALA A 184 -4.63 -13.43 11.41
CA ALA A 184 -5.86 -12.69 11.11
C ALA A 184 -7.10 -13.59 11.13
N ASN A 185 -6.95 -14.91 11.38
CA ASN A 185 -8.03 -15.91 11.33
C ASN A 185 -8.89 -15.83 10.05
N GLN A 186 -8.25 -15.60 8.91
CA GLN A 186 -8.92 -15.48 7.60
C GLN A 186 -7.98 -15.87 6.46
N TYR A 187 -8.55 -16.11 5.28
CA TYR A 187 -7.75 -16.30 4.08
C TYR A 187 -7.14 -14.98 3.61
N ALA A 188 -5.82 -15.00 3.40
CA ALA A 188 -5.09 -13.97 2.66
C ALA A 188 -4.94 -14.37 1.20
N HIS A 189 -4.80 -13.38 0.33
CA HIS A 189 -4.67 -13.52 -1.12
C HIS A 189 -3.25 -13.11 -1.51
N ILE A 190 -2.55 -14.02 -2.20
CA ILE A 190 -1.23 -13.75 -2.79
C ILE A 190 -1.50 -13.20 -4.19
N THR A 191 -1.17 -11.95 -4.40
CA THR A 191 -1.51 -11.24 -5.64
C THR A 191 -0.28 -10.64 -6.29
N HIS A 192 -0.32 -10.52 -7.61
CA HIS A 192 0.77 -10.01 -8.42
C HIS A 192 0.23 -9.09 -9.51
N GLN A 193 0.88 -7.95 -9.70
CA GLN A 193 0.72 -7.06 -10.86
C GLN A 193 2.00 -7.16 -11.70
N PRO A 194 1.94 -7.83 -12.87
CA PRO A 194 3.13 -8.22 -13.64
C PRO A 194 3.70 -7.09 -14.50
N ASP A 195 2.99 -5.98 -14.67
CA ASP A 195 3.41 -4.87 -15.54
C ASP A 195 2.89 -3.54 -15.00
N ILE A 196 3.56 -3.03 -13.96
CA ILE A 196 3.18 -1.73 -13.40
C ILE A 196 3.56 -0.56 -14.30
N LEU A 197 4.40 -0.77 -15.31
CA LEU A 197 4.81 0.31 -16.22
C LEU A 197 3.73 0.63 -17.23
N ASN A 198 3.17 -0.39 -17.91
CA ASN A 198 2.16 -0.22 -18.94
C ASN A 198 0.72 -0.34 -18.41
N LEU A 199 0.52 -1.08 -17.31
CA LEU A 199 -0.78 -1.25 -16.64
C LEU A 199 -1.87 -1.80 -17.57
N ILE A 200 -1.52 -2.75 -18.46
CA ILE A 200 -2.41 -3.26 -19.51
C ILE A 200 -3.69 -3.86 -18.90
N ASP A 201 -3.53 -4.60 -17.79
CA ASP A 201 -4.65 -5.28 -17.10
C ASP A 201 -5.38 -4.40 -16.09
N SER A 202 -5.03 -3.13 -16.00
CA SER A 202 -5.67 -2.18 -15.08
C SER A 202 -6.90 -1.53 -15.71
N ASP A 203 -7.82 -1.10 -14.84
CA ASP A 203 -8.93 -0.23 -15.25
C ASP A 203 -8.40 1.03 -15.96
N GLU A 204 -9.07 1.43 -17.05
CA GLU A 204 -8.60 2.53 -17.90
C GLU A 204 -8.51 3.86 -17.14
N ILE A 205 -9.48 4.13 -16.26
CA ILE A 205 -9.49 5.36 -15.45
C ILE A 205 -8.32 5.35 -14.46
N GLU A 206 -8.07 4.22 -13.80
CA GLU A 206 -6.96 4.11 -12.85
C GLU A 206 -5.61 4.19 -13.56
N ARG A 207 -5.47 3.55 -14.71
CA ARG A 207 -4.27 3.66 -15.56
C ARG A 207 -4.01 5.10 -15.97
N PHE A 208 -5.05 5.84 -16.38
CA PHE A 208 -4.93 7.26 -16.73
C PHE A 208 -4.43 8.08 -15.52
N LYS A 209 -5.07 7.94 -14.36
CA LYS A 209 -4.72 8.67 -13.14
C LYS A 209 -3.31 8.37 -12.64
N ILE A 210 -2.88 7.10 -12.71
CA ILE A 210 -1.51 6.71 -12.36
C ILE A 210 -0.49 7.40 -13.28
N ASN A 211 -0.77 7.44 -14.58
CA ASN A 211 0.12 8.06 -15.55
C ASN A 211 0.15 9.60 -15.39
N GLU A 212 -0.95 10.24 -15.02
CA GLU A 212 -0.94 11.68 -14.68
C GLU A 212 0.00 11.97 -13.51
N ILE A 213 -0.03 11.16 -12.44
CA ILE A 213 0.87 11.30 -11.30
C ILE A 213 2.34 11.07 -11.72
N ARG A 214 2.61 10.10 -12.59
CA ARG A 214 3.97 9.86 -13.11
C ARG A 214 4.52 11.00 -13.94
N LEU A 215 3.67 11.60 -14.78
CA LEU A 215 4.05 12.74 -15.62
C LEU A 215 4.22 14.01 -14.80
N ASN A 216 3.47 14.15 -13.72
CA ASN A 216 3.46 15.30 -12.84
C ASN A 216 3.51 14.86 -11.38
N PRO A 217 4.68 14.46 -10.85
CA PRO A 217 4.77 13.93 -9.49
C PRO A 217 4.40 14.94 -8.40
N VAL A 218 4.49 16.23 -8.70
CA VAL A 218 3.94 17.30 -7.86
C VAL A 218 2.71 17.85 -8.56
N LEU A 219 1.53 17.46 -8.09
CA LEU A 219 0.26 17.71 -8.76
C LEU A 219 -0.81 18.06 -7.72
N ARG A 220 -1.67 19.03 -8.07
CA ARG A 220 -2.90 19.29 -7.33
C ARG A 220 -4.09 19.04 -8.23
N ILE A 221 -5.02 18.19 -7.79
CA ILE A 221 -6.27 17.89 -8.49
C ILE A 221 -7.44 17.91 -7.51
N ASP A 222 -8.62 18.16 -8.05
CA ASP A 222 -9.86 18.10 -7.29
C ASP A 222 -10.65 16.85 -7.73
N GLU A 223 -11.00 16.00 -6.77
CA GLU A 223 -11.83 14.81 -7.01
C GLU A 223 -13.03 14.79 -6.05
N ILE A 224 -14.13 14.18 -6.49
CA ILE A 224 -15.26 13.90 -5.60
C ILE A 224 -14.93 12.68 -4.77
N ILE A 225 -14.85 12.87 -3.45
CA ILE A 225 -14.61 11.80 -2.47
C ILE A 225 -15.77 11.80 -1.47
N GLY A 226 -16.48 10.70 -1.37
CA GLY A 226 -17.71 10.65 -0.59
C GLY A 226 -18.75 11.62 -1.13
N ASP A 227 -19.22 12.54 -0.30
CA ASP A 227 -20.28 13.49 -0.65
C ASP A 227 -19.75 14.87 -1.06
N GLY A 228 -18.42 15.04 -1.21
CA GLY A 228 -17.84 16.36 -1.44
C GLY A 228 -16.62 16.42 -2.34
N LEU A 229 -16.27 17.64 -2.76
CA LEU A 229 -15.09 17.93 -3.55
C LEU A 229 -13.87 18.01 -2.62
N THR A 230 -12.87 17.17 -2.87
CA THR A 230 -11.61 17.14 -2.12
C THR A 230 -10.46 17.58 -2.99
N SER A 231 -9.66 18.53 -2.54
CA SER A 231 -8.41 18.92 -3.18
C SER A 231 -7.28 17.98 -2.72
N ILE A 232 -6.64 17.32 -3.68
CA ILE A 232 -5.59 16.32 -3.43
C ILE A 232 -4.26 16.91 -3.87
N HIS A 233 -3.32 16.99 -2.94
CA HIS A 233 -1.97 17.49 -3.17
C HIS A 233 -1.00 16.32 -3.23
N TYR A 234 -0.57 15.94 -4.42
CA TYR A 234 0.45 14.90 -4.64
C TYR A 234 1.86 15.48 -4.55
N GLN A 235 2.75 14.78 -3.84
CA GLN A 235 4.20 14.98 -3.80
C GLN A 235 4.85 13.58 -3.83
N ILE A 236 4.99 13.01 -5.03
CA ILE A 236 5.51 11.66 -5.23
C ILE A 236 7.00 11.76 -5.58
N GLU A 237 7.83 11.69 -4.55
CA GLU A 237 9.29 11.76 -4.65
C GLU A 237 9.92 10.36 -4.64
N THR A 238 11.06 10.18 -5.35
CA THR A 238 11.82 8.92 -5.46
C THR A 238 13.04 8.92 -4.56
#